data_a2a39ad8fd5fcd20faed523292555552
#
_entry.id   a2a39ad8fd5fcd20faed523292555552
#
_cell.length_a   1.000
_cell.length_b   1.000
_cell.length_c   1.000
_cell.angle_alpha   90.00
_cell.angle_beta   90.00
_cell.angle_gamma   90.00
#
_symmetry.space_group_name_H-M   'P 1'
#
loop_
_entity.id
_entity.type
_entity.pdbx_description
1 polymer ?
#
loop_
_entity_poly.entity_id
_entity_poly.type
_entity_poly.pdbx_seq_one_letter_code
_entity_poly.pdbx_strand_id
1 'polypeptide(L)'
;ENMKETFLKFINKIPFYGSAILCLDDPNIQSLIPSVEKRYITYGLSSQADYTARNISIEELKTYFNVYHCGKDLGRIRSGALGQHNVLNTLAAVAVGMELDLDFKTVANSLAQFEGVQRRFEIVKQSNELTLIDDYGHHPVEIKASLKTVKEIWPASRLIVIFQPHRY
;
A
#
# COMPACT_ATOMS: atom_id res chain seq x y z
N GLU A 1 8.84 26.79 5.18
CA GLU A 1 8.23 25.82 6.11
C GLU A 1 8.64 24.42 5.73
N ASN A 2 9.16 23.63 6.66
CA ASN A 2 9.62 22.27 6.37
C ASN A 2 8.40 21.38 6.11
N MET A 3 8.44 20.55 5.06
CA MET A 3 7.34 19.64 4.70
C MET A 3 6.91 18.76 5.88
N LYS A 4 7.85 18.26 6.68
CA LYS A 4 7.56 17.47 7.89
C LYS A 4 6.73 18.23 8.92
N GLU A 5 7.04 19.52 9.15
CA GLU A 5 6.27 20.36 10.06
C GLU A 5 4.83 20.58 9.58
N THR A 6 4.66 20.75 8.26
CA THR A 6 3.33 20.87 7.66
C THR A 6 2.49 19.60 7.86
N PHE A 7 3.08 18.42 7.62
CA PHE A 7 2.42 17.14 7.89
C PHE A 7 2.09 16.95 9.37
N LEU A 8 3.00 17.29 10.28
CA LEU A 8 2.76 17.20 11.72
C LEU A 8 1.61 18.13 12.14
N LYS A 9 1.60 19.37 11.67
CA LYS A 9 0.50 20.31 11.91
C LYS A 9 -0.83 19.76 11.39
N PHE A 10 -0.83 19.12 10.22
CA PHE A 10 -2.03 18.51 9.65
C PHE A 10 -2.54 17.34 10.52
N ILE A 11 -1.65 16.44 10.94
CA ILE A 11 -2.00 15.32 11.82
C ILE A 11 -2.57 15.83 13.14
N ASN A 12 -1.94 16.84 13.74
CA ASN A 12 -2.37 17.39 15.04
C ASN A 12 -3.66 18.25 14.98
N LYS A 13 -4.21 18.49 13.77
CA LYS A 13 -5.56 19.09 13.59
C LYS A 13 -6.71 18.08 13.65
N ILE A 14 -6.41 16.79 13.73
CA ILE A 14 -7.45 15.74 13.84
C ILE A 14 -8.30 16.00 15.09
N PRO A 15 -9.64 15.97 14.99
CA PRO A 15 -10.53 16.16 16.15
C PRO A 15 -10.33 15.01 17.15
N PHE A 16 -10.76 15.23 18.39
CA PHE A 16 -10.53 14.30 19.50
C PHE A 16 -11.14 12.90 19.29
N TYR A 17 -12.16 12.77 18.44
CA TYR A 17 -12.82 11.52 18.08
C TYR A 17 -12.23 10.84 16.85
N GLY A 18 -11.26 11.46 16.17
CA GLY A 18 -10.64 10.92 14.98
C GLY A 18 -9.28 10.25 15.27
N SER A 19 -8.75 9.58 14.26
CA SER A 19 -7.43 8.93 14.30
C SER A 19 -6.64 9.21 13.04
N ALA A 20 -5.31 9.31 13.18
CA ALA A 20 -4.39 9.27 12.04
C ALA A 20 -4.03 7.83 11.72
N ILE A 21 -4.02 7.46 10.46
CA ILE A 21 -3.54 6.15 10.01
C ILE A 21 -2.20 6.35 9.31
N LEU A 22 -1.12 5.84 9.93
CA LEU A 22 0.26 6.19 9.61
C LEU A 22 1.06 4.97 9.15
N CYS A 23 1.77 5.10 8.02
CA CYS A 23 2.66 4.05 7.53
C CYS A 23 3.95 4.01 8.37
N LEU A 24 4.12 2.95 9.17
CA LEU A 24 5.30 2.79 10.02
C LEU A 24 6.57 2.43 9.22
N ASP A 25 6.44 1.97 7.98
CA ASP A 25 7.60 1.65 7.13
C ASP A 25 8.23 2.90 6.49
N ASP A 26 7.57 4.07 6.57
CA ASP A 26 8.14 5.33 6.08
C ASP A 26 9.01 6.00 7.17
N PRO A 27 10.33 6.20 6.92
CA PRO A 27 11.23 6.79 7.91
C PRO A 27 10.88 8.25 8.26
N ASN A 28 10.23 8.99 7.37
CA ASN A 28 9.78 10.35 7.69
C ASN A 28 8.61 10.29 8.66
N ILE A 29 7.65 9.40 8.44
CA ILE A 29 6.54 9.17 9.39
C ILE A 29 7.08 8.72 10.74
N GLN A 30 8.00 7.75 10.78
CA GLN A 30 8.64 7.33 12.04
C GLN A 30 9.23 8.51 12.82
N SER A 31 9.90 9.44 12.11
CA SER A 31 10.49 10.63 12.75
C SER A 31 9.47 11.63 13.29
N LEU A 32 8.22 11.58 12.83
CA LEU A 32 7.13 12.46 13.28
C LEU A 32 6.36 11.88 14.48
N ILE A 33 6.27 10.55 14.62
CA ILE A 33 5.48 9.87 15.65
C ILE A 33 5.70 10.43 17.06
N PRO A 34 6.94 10.70 17.53
CA PRO A 34 7.17 11.24 18.87
C PRO A 34 6.52 12.62 19.12
N SER A 35 6.18 13.35 18.07
CA SER A 35 5.56 14.68 18.12
C SER A 35 4.07 14.68 17.77
N VAL A 36 3.48 13.50 17.51
CA VAL A 36 2.05 13.35 17.27
C VAL A 36 1.30 13.40 18.58
N GLU A 37 0.42 14.40 18.73
CA GLU A 37 -0.39 14.64 19.95
C GLU A 37 -1.79 14.03 19.86
N LYS A 38 -2.11 13.42 18.73
CA LYS A 38 -3.43 12.86 18.44
C LYS A 38 -3.40 11.34 18.44
N ARG A 39 -4.57 10.74 18.59
CA ARG A 39 -4.71 9.30 18.43
C ARG A 39 -4.25 8.91 17.04
N TYR A 40 -3.43 7.88 16.96
CA TYR A 40 -2.99 7.31 15.68
C TYR A 40 -2.97 5.79 15.73
N ILE A 41 -3.03 5.21 14.56
CA ILE A 41 -2.94 3.78 14.29
C ILE A 41 -1.86 3.61 13.24
N THR A 42 -0.97 2.66 13.44
CA THR A 42 0.12 2.38 12.52
C THR A 42 -0.18 1.16 11.64
N TYR A 43 0.29 1.21 10.41
CA TYR A 43 0.31 0.06 9.52
C TYR A 43 1.67 -0.06 8.83
N GLY A 44 2.02 -1.29 8.44
CA GLY A 44 3.30 -1.55 7.76
C GLY A 44 3.60 -3.03 7.65
N LEU A 45 4.75 -3.36 7.06
CA LEU A 45 5.30 -4.71 7.04
C LEU A 45 6.16 -4.97 8.28
N SER A 46 6.56 -3.91 8.97
CA SER A 46 7.24 -4.00 10.26
C SER A 46 6.32 -4.69 11.28
N SER A 47 6.88 -5.63 12.05
CA SER A 47 6.16 -6.31 13.14
C SER A 47 5.75 -5.39 14.30
N GLN A 48 6.24 -4.16 14.32
CA GLN A 48 5.93 -3.14 15.33
C GLN A 48 4.67 -2.33 14.99
N ALA A 49 4.17 -2.43 13.73
CA ALA A 49 2.95 -1.75 13.33
C ALA A 49 1.71 -2.43 13.93
N ASP A 50 0.67 -1.64 14.23
CA ASP A 50 -0.60 -2.16 14.74
C ASP A 50 -1.26 -3.10 13.72
N TYR A 51 -1.29 -2.72 12.45
CA TYR A 51 -1.71 -3.58 11.34
C TYR A 51 -0.51 -3.99 10.49
N THR A 52 -0.28 -5.29 10.34
CA THR A 52 0.83 -5.80 9.54
C THR A 52 0.40 -6.94 8.62
N ALA A 53 1.09 -7.07 7.49
CA ALA A 53 0.89 -8.16 6.53
C ALA A 53 2.02 -9.20 6.66
N ARG A 54 1.65 -10.50 6.61
CA ARG A 54 2.58 -11.63 6.57
C ARG A 54 2.18 -12.61 5.48
N ASN A 55 3.08 -13.51 5.13
CA ASN A 55 2.83 -14.56 4.13
C ASN A 55 2.35 -13.99 2.79
N ILE A 56 3.03 -12.91 2.33
CA ILE A 56 2.69 -12.26 1.07
C ILE A 56 3.10 -13.18 -0.08
N SER A 57 2.14 -13.51 -0.96
CA SER A 57 2.35 -14.27 -2.19
C SER A 57 1.64 -13.62 -3.36
N ILE A 58 2.16 -13.87 -4.57
CA ILE A 58 1.51 -13.47 -5.82
C ILE A 58 1.16 -14.75 -6.57
N GLU A 59 -0.13 -14.96 -6.82
CA GLU A 59 -0.68 -16.11 -7.49
C GLU A 59 -1.68 -15.61 -8.55
N GLU A 60 -1.52 -16.01 -9.82
CA GLU A 60 -2.40 -15.62 -10.94
C GLU A 60 -2.64 -14.08 -11.02
N LEU A 61 -1.59 -13.31 -10.87
CA LEU A 61 -1.63 -11.84 -10.86
C LEU A 61 -2.57 -11.24 -9.81
N LYS A 62 -2.72 -11.92 -8.69
CA LYS A 62 -3.38 -11.43 -7.48
C LYS A 62 -2.41 -11.52 -6.32
N THR A 63 -2.48 -10.57 -5.42
CA THR A 63 -1.68 -10.56 -4.20
C THR A 63 -2.49 -11.14 -3.05
N TYR A 64 -1.90 -12.09 -2.32
CA TYR A 64 -2.48 -12.72 -1.14
C TYR A 64 -1.59 -12.47 0.07
N PHE A 65 -2.18 -12.20 1.21
CA PHE A 65 -1.46 -12.06 2.47
C PHE A 65 -2.38 -12.19 3.68
N ASN A 66 -1.81 -12.54 4.83
CA ASN A 66 -2.51 -12.52 6.11
C ASN A 66 -2.36 -11.15 6.78
N VAL A 67 -3.45 -10.63 7.32
CA VAL A 67 -3.47 -9.39 8.10
C VAL A 67 -3.44 -9.73 9.58
N TYR A 68 -2.56 -9.06 10.30
CA TYR A 68 -2.49 -9.14 11.75
C TYR A 68 -2.79 -7.77 12.36
N HIS A 69 -3.54 -7.74 13.44
CA HIS A 69 -3.75 -6.55 14.28
C HIS A 69 -3.20 -6.80 15.68
N CYS A 70 -2.21 -6.03 16.09
CA CYS A 70 -1.53 -6.19 17.38
C CYS A 70 -1.10 -7.65 17.64
N GLY A 71 -0.59 -8.32 16.61
CA GLY A 71 -0.12 -9.71 16.66
C GLY A 71 -1.21 -10.78 16.51
N LYS A 72 -2.49 -10.44 16.53
CA LYS A 72 -3.62 -11.36 16.32
C LYS A 72 -3.93 -11.48 14.83
N ASP A 73 -3.99 -12.71 14.31
CA ASP A 73 -4.39 -12.98 12.93
C ASP A 73 -5.88 -12.64 12.74
N LEU A 74 -6.18 -11.75 11.80
CA LEU A 74 -7.54 -11.39 11.41
C LEU A 74 -8.03 -12.24 10.23
N GLY A 75 -7.12 -12.79 9.44
CA GLY A 75 -7.41 -13.60 8.28
C GLY A 75 -6.65 -13.21 7.02
N ARG A 76 -6.95 -13.92 5.94
CA ARG A 76 -6.29 -13.74 4.63
C ARG A 76 -7.06 -12.75 3.76
N ILE A 77 -6.34 -11.86 3.09
CA ILE A 77 -6.84 -10.97 2.04
C ILE A 77 -6.36 -11.45 0.68
N ARG A 78 -7.22 -11.29 -0.33
CA ARG A 78 -6.90 -11.29 -1.74
C ARG A 78 -7.04 -9.86 -2.26
N SER A 79 -6.02 -9.34 -2.92
CA SER A 79 -6.04 -8.03 -3.57
C SER A 79 -5.79 -8.15 -5.08
N GLY A 80 -6.55 -7.43 -5.89
CA GLY A 80 -6.30 -7.32 -7.33
C GLY A 80 -5.07 -6.47 -7.67
N ALA A 81 -4.61 -5.65 -6.74
CA ALA A 81 -3.47 -4.76 -6.94
C ALA A 81 -2.14 -5.48 -6.63
N LEU A 82 -1.17 -5.35 -7.54
CA LEU A 82 0.13 -6.01 -7.46
C LEU A 82 1.19 -5.11 -6.81
N GLY A 83 2.15 -5.75 -6.14
CA GLY A 83 3.33 -5.09 -5.57
C GLY A 83 3.18 -4.71 -4.11
N GLN A 84 4.34 -4.65 -3.44
CA GLN A 84 4.45 -4.42 -2.01
C GLN A 84 3.81 -3.09 -1.56
N HIS A 85 3.91 -2.04 -2.37
CA HIS A 85 3.27 -0.75 -2.10
C HIS A 85 1.74 -0.86 -2.06
N ASN A 86 1.14 -1.75 -2.87
CA ASN A 86 -0.29 -2.00 -2.84
C ASN A 86 -0.73 -2.87 -1.65
N VAL A 87 0.16 -3.71 -1.12
CA VAL A 87 -0.07 -4.37 0.19
C VAL A 87 -0.18 -3.31 1.28
N LEU A 88 0.72 -2.32 1.31
CA LEU A 88 0.65 -1.20 2.25
C LEU A 88 -0.64 -0.38 2.08
N ASN A 89 -1.03 -0.05 0.86
CA ASN A 89 -2.28 0.65 0.58
C ASN A 89 -3.50 -0.15 1.06
N THR A 90 -3.47 -1.46 0.86
CA THR A 90 -4.53 -2.38 1.33
C THR A 90 -4.58 -2.43 2.86
N LEU A 91 -3.43 -2.48 3.55
CA LEU A 91 -3.37 -2.40 5.02
C LEU A 91 -3.94 -1.09 5.55
N ALA A 92 -3.65 0.04 4.88
CA ALA A 92 -4.25 1.33 5.24
C ALA A 92 -5.79 1.28 5.13
N ALA A 93 -6.32 0.71 4.04
CA ALA A 93 -7.76 0.55 3.85
C ALA A 93 -8.38 -0.38 4.90
N VAL A 94 -7.69 -1.46 5.28
CA VAL A 94 -8.13 -2.33 6.40
C VAL A 94 -8.18 -1.53 7.70
N ALA A 95 -7.12 -0.80 8.04
CA ALA A 95 -7.07 -0.01 9.27
C ALA A 95 -8.20 1.04 9.32
N VAL A 96 -8.50 1.70 8.18
CA VAL A 96 -9.66 2.62 8.07
C VAL A 96 -10.99 1.87 8.29
N GLY A 97 -11.18 0.73 7.62
CA GLY A 97 -12.42 -0.04 7.75
C GLY A 97 -12.68 -0.50 9.19
N MET A 98 -11.63 -1.00 9.85
CA MET A 98 -11.71 -1.44 11.24
C MET A 98 -11.94 -0.26 12.22
N GLU A 99 -11.37 0.91 11.93
CA GLU A 99 -11.61 2.14 12.72
C GLU A 99 -13.06 2.66 12.56
N LEU A 100 -13.70 2.31 11.46
CA LEU A 100 -15.13 2.58 11.21
C LEU A 100 -16.06 1.47 11.71
N ASP A 101 -15.57 0.60 12.58
CA ASP A 101 -16.31 -0.53 13.18
C ASP A 101 -16.87 -1.54 12.15
N LEU A 102 -16.28 -1.61 10.95
CA LEU A 102 -16.60 -2.66 9.99
C LEU A 102 -15.95 -3.98 10.40
N ASP A 103 -16.65 -5.10 10.22
CA ASP A 103 -16.02 -6.40 10.45
C ASP A 103 -14.98 -6.71 9.36
N PHE A 104 -13.93 -7.44 9.75
CA PHE A 104 -12.81 -7.76 8.85
C PHE A 104 -13.25 -8.50 7.58
N LYS A 105 -14.25 -9.39 7.67
CA LYS A 105 -14.73 -10.16 6.53
C LYS A 105 -15.38 -9.26 5.48
N THR A 106 -16.15 -8.26 5.91
CA THR A 106 -16.74 -7.25 5.03
C THR A 106 -15.65 -6.44 4.32
N VAL A 107 -14.64 -5.97 5.06
CA VAL A 107 -13.50 -5.25 4.48
C VAL A 107 -12.74 -6.13 3.49
N ALA A 108 -12.40 -7.37 3.87
CA ALA A 108 -11.68 -8.31 3.02
C ALA A 108 -12.44 -8.65 1.73
N ASN A 109 -13.76 -8.86 1.81
CA ASN A 109 -14.60 -9.13 0.65
C ASN A 109 -14.67 -7.93 -0.31
N SER A 110 -14.76 -6.71 0.21
CA SER A 110 -14.76 -5.49 -0.60
C SER A 110 -13.43 -5.28 -1.30
N LEU A 111 -12.33 -5.49 -0.59
CA LEU A 111 -10.98 -5.40 -1.16
C LEU A 111 -10.70 -6.49 -2.21
N ALA A 112 -11.30 -7.68 -2.07
CA ALA A 112 -11.20 -8.74 -3.07
C ALA A 112 -11.91 -8.41 -4.40
N GLN A 113 -12.89 -7.51 -4.38
CA GLN A 113 -13.61 -7.03 -5.57
C GLN A 113 -12.94 -5.79 -6.19
N PHE A 114 -12.03 -5.16 -5.48
CA PHE A 114 -11.29 -4.01 -5.97
C PHE A 114 -10.22 -4.43 -6.97
N GLU A 115 -10.38 -4.05 -8.23
CA GLU A 115 -9.47 -4.42 -9.33
C GLU A 115 -8.31 -3.43 -9.53
N GLY A 116 -8.19 -2.43 -8.67
CA GLY A 116 -7.17 -1.40 -8.74
C GLY A 116 -7.68 -0.09 -9.32
N VAL A 117 -6.76 0.82 -9.59
CA VAL A 117 -7.01 2.13 -10.19
C VAL A 117 -6.40 2.13 -11.58
N GLN A 118 -7.11 2.68 -12.56
CA GLN A 118 -6.59 2.86 -13.91
C GLN A 118 -5.23 3.55 -13.90
N ARG A 119 -4.33 3.09 -14.76
CA ARG A 119 -2.96 3.60 -14.87
C ARG A 119 -2.13 3.50 -13.57
N ARG A 120 -2.44 2.53 -12.70
CA ARG A 120 -1.65 2.18 -11.51
C ARG A 120 -1.29 0.71 -11.57
N PHE A 121 -0.15 0.41 -12.21
CA PHE A 121 0.30 -0.95 -12.53
C PHE A 121 -0.79 -1.73 -13.29
N GLU A 122 -1.45 -1.07 -14.23
CA GLU A 122 -2.55 -1.64 -15.02
C GLU A 122 -2.02 -2.56 -16.10
N ILE A 123 -2.42 -3.82 -16.11
CA ILE A 123 -2.08 -4.76 -17.19
C ILE A 123 -3.05 -4.53 -18.34
N VAL A 124 -2.62 -3.73 -19.33
CA VAL A 124 -3.42 -3.37 -20.51
C VAL A 124 -3.53 -4.52 -21.47
N LYS A 125 -2.48 -5.35 -21.59
CA LYS A 125 -2.45 -6.52 -22.46
C LYS A 125 -1.53 -7.58 -21.89
N GLN A 126 -1.94 -8.82 -21.99
CA GLN A 126 -1.12 -9.97 -21.64
C GLN A 126 -1.25 -11.06 -22.69
N SER A 127 -0.11 -11.61 -23.14
CA SER A 127 0.01 -12.76 -24.00
C SER A 127 1.22 -13.60 -23.55
N ASN A 128 1.45 -14.73 -24.22
CA ASN A 128 2.63 -15.57 -23.92
C ASN A 128 3.96 -14.86 -24.26
N GLU A 129 3.94 -13.86 -25.15
CA GLU A 129 5.15 -13.18 -25.66
C GLU A 129 5.32 -11.79 -25.06
N LEU A 130 4.23 -11.13 -24.64
CA LEU A 130 4.25 -9.73 -24.21
C LEU A 130 3.23 -9.47 -23.12
N THR A 131 3.67 -8.80 -22.06
CA THR A 131 2.81 -8.12 -21.09
C THR A 131 3.03 -6.62 -21.18
N LEU A 132 1.96 -5.86 -21.45
CA LEU A 132 1.97 -4.40 -21.49
C LEU A 132 1.34 -3.85 -20.23
N ILE A 133 2.11 -3.02 -19.52
CA ILE A 133 1.69 -2.41 -18.24
C ILE A 133 1.69 -0.89 -18.41
N ASP A 134 0.59 -0.23 -18.04
CA ASP A 134 0.51 1.23 -17.92
C ASP A 134 0.57 1.63 -16.44
N ASP A 135 1.47 2.56 -16.13
CA ASP A 135 1.64 3.09 -14.79
C ASP A 135 1.87 4.62 -14.84
N TYR A 136 1.06 5.35 -14.09
CA TYR A 136 1.17 6.81 -13.97
C TYR A 136 2.34 7.26 -13.10
N GLY A 137 3.14 6.34 -12.59
CA GLY A 137 4.29 6.63 -11.73
C GLY A 137 5.26 7.60 -12.41
N HIS A 138 5.45 8.75 -11.80
CA HIS A 138 6.37 9.80 -12.26
C HIS A 138 7.38 10.21 -11.20
N HIS A 139 7.13 9.87 -9.94
CA HIS A 139 8.07 10.07 -8.85
C HIS A 139 9.09 8.91 -8.82
N PRO A 140 10.39 9.15 -8.56
CA PRO A 140 11.41 8.08 -8.55
C PRO A 140 11.07 6.88 -7.67
N VAL A 141 10.41 7.10 -6.53
CA VAL A 141 9.98 6.04 -5.61
C VAL A 141 8.89 5.18 -6.24
N GLU A 142 7.90 5.79 -6.92
CA GLU A 142 6.82 5.08 -7.62
C GLU A 142 7.39 4.23 -8.76
N ILE A 143 8.24 4.82 -9.62
CA ILE A 143 8.89 4.11 -10.73
C ILE A 143 9.68 2.91 -10.21
N LYS A 144 10.46 3.11 -9.15
CA LYS A 144 11.26 2.04 -8.54
C LYS A 144 10.38 0.91 -7.99
N ALA A 145 9.24 1.23 -7.37
CA ALA A 145 8.29 0.26 -6.85
C ALA A 145 7.66 -0.57 -7.98
N SER A 146 7.22 0.07 -9.07
CA SER A 146 6.64 -0.60 -10.24
C SER A 146 7.66 -1.51 -10.93
N LEU A 147 8.89 -1.03 -11.17
CA LEU A 147 9.95 -1.84 -11.79
C LEU A 147 10.36 -3.03 -10.92
N LYS A 148 10.39 -2.85 -9.59
CA LYS A 148 10.63 -3.95 -8.64
C LYS A 148 9.53 -5.00 -8.76
N THR A 149 8.27 -4.60 -8.78
CA THR A 149 7.11 -5.50 -8.91
C THR A 149 7.17 -6.29 -10.23
N VAL A 150 7.50 -5.64 -11.36
CA VAL A 150 7.69 -6.34 -12.65
C VAL A 150 8.76 -7.42 -12.55
N LYS A 151 9.90 -7.13 -11.94
CA LYS A 151 11.00 -8.10 -11.79
C LYS A 151 10.66 -9.24 -10.84
N GLU A 152 9.83 -9.01 -9.83
CA GLU A 152 9.37 -10.05 -8.92
C GLU A 152 8.39 -11.02 -9.61
N ILE A 153 7.51 -10.50 -10.47
CA ILE A 153 6.50 -11.32 -11.16
C ILE A 153 7.11 -12.04 -12.38
N TRP A 154 7.95 -11.36 -13.14
CA TRP A 154 8.57 -11.90 -14.38
C TRP A 154 10.11 -11.81 -14.33
N PRO A 155 10.79 -12.55 -13.44
CA PRO A 155 12.23 -12.41 -13.21
C PRO A 155 13.09 -12.76 -14.45
N ALA A 156 12.63 -13.67 -15.31
CA ALA A 156 13.34 -14.10 -16.51
C ALA A 156 13.00 -13.28 -17.77
N SER A 157 12.02 -12.39 -17.69
CA SER A 157 11.57 -11.63 -18.87
C SER A 157 12.45 -10.40 -19.14
N ARG A 158 12.62 -10.09 -20.43
CA ARG A 158 13.23 -8.82 -20.86
C ARG A 158 12.27 -7.67 -20.51
N LEU A 159 12.77 -6.70 -19.74
CA LEU A 159 12.03 -5.48 -19.40
C LEU A 159 12.39 -4.37 -20.37
N ILE A 160 11.38 -3.76 -20.98
CA ILE A 160 11.48 -2.54 -21.78
C ILE A 160 10.68 -1.46 -21.06
N VAL A 161 11.30 -0.33 -20.77
CA VAL A 161 10.66 0.79 -20.07
C VAL A 161 10.55 1.96 -21.02
N ILE A 162 9.33 2.47 -21.20
CA ILE A 162 9.06 3.71 -21.93
C ILE A 162 8.62 4.73 -20.88
N PHE A 163 9.38 5.80 -20.73
CA PHE A 163 9.13 6.80 -19.70
C PHE A 163 9.05 8.20 -20.30
N GLN A 164 8.00 8.93 -19.94
CA GLN A 164 7.86 10.35 -20.25
C GLN A 164 7.79 11.12 -18.94
N PRO A 165 8.75 12.00 -18.64
CA PRO A 165 8.72 12.83 -17.44
C PRO A 165 7.52 13.78 -17.47
N HIS A 166 6.87 13.95 -16.30
CA HIS A 166 5.70 14.80 -16.18
C HIS A 166 6.07 16.28 -16.10
N ARG A 167 7.23 16.58 -15.51
CA ARG A 167 7.81 17.95 -15.37
C ARG A 167 9.33 17.88 -15.48
N TYR A 168 9.91 19.03 -15.87
CA TYR A 168 11.36 19.25 -15.92
C TYR A 168 11.86 19.75 -14.57
#